data_083f763b5f381981e7a04c68bb4ccbd0
#
_entry.id   083f763b5f381981e7a04c68bb4ccbd0
#
_cell.length_a   1.000
_cell.length_b   1.000
_cell.length_c   1.000
_cell.angle_alpha   90.00
_cell.angle_beta   90.00
_cell.angle_gamma   90.00
#
_symmetry.space_group_name_H-M   'P 1'
#
loop_
_entity.id
_entity.type
_entity.pdbx_description
1 polymer ?
#
loop_
_entity_poly.entity_id
_entity_poly.type
_entity_poly.pdbx_seq_one_letter_code
_entity_poly.pdbx_strand_id
1 'polypeptide(L)'
;MKKTFALALAATTALSTGALAQEINEFRIGILGGENAQDRMNSYQCLADYTTEALGVETKLFAPADYNGVIQGLLGGNIDMAWLGASAYAATFLQDSDAVEPVLIKVNVDGSVGYHSIGFARKDSGITSLDDMEGKVFGFGDPNSTSGYLIPSIEIPQYKNGVTMESGGYFAEVRFTGGHEQTIVAVNNGDIDGGVTWADAQGNWEDGYNSGALRKAVDAGLVDMNEMVQIWKSKVIPEGPIVLRKALQKDVREKMTALVEGLYEADPVCA
;
A
#
# COMPACT_ATOMS: atom_id res chain seq x y z
N MET A 1 69.72 -21.15 -38.18
CA MET A 1 69.14 -20.75 -36.87
C MET A 1 67.63 -20.55 -37.07
N LYS A 2 66.78 -21.52 -36.76
CA LYS A 2 65.32 -21.43 -36.91
C LYS A 2 64.75 -21.12 -35.50
N LYS A 3 64.13 -19.98 -35.34
CA LYS A 3 63.40 -19.63 -34.08
C LYS A 3 61.94 -20.04 -34.21
N THR A 4 61.54 -21.03 -33.44
CA THR A 4 60.17 -21.46 -33.28
C THR A 4 59.48 -20.57 -32.22
N PHE A 5 58.44 -19.81 -32.61
CA PHE A 5 57.54 -19.10 -31.70
C PHE A 5 56.44 -20.07 -31.25
N ALA A 6 56.37 -20.35 -29.99
CA ALA A 6 55.23 -21.04 -29.36
C ALA A 6 54.15 -20.04 -28.96
N LEU A 7 52.95 -20.16 -29.57
CA LEU A 7 51.79 -19.40 -29.24
C LEU A 7 51.10 -20.09 -28.04
N ALA A 8 51.12 -19.45 -26.85
CA ALA A 8 50.36 -19.92 -25.68
C ALA A 8 48.92 -19.41 -25.81
N LEU A 9 47.98 -20.31 -26.00
CA LEU A 9 46.55 -20.06 -26.04
C LEU A 9 46.03 -20.01 -24.56
N ALA A 10 45.81 -18.80 -24.03
CA ALA A 10 45.20 -18.63 -22.72
C ALA A 10 43.68 -18.85 -22.83
N ALA A 11 43.17 -19.97 -22.35
CA ALA A 11 41.75 -20.22 -22.21
C ALA A 11 41.21 -19.47 -21.00
N THR A 12 40.52 -18.34 -21.24
CA THR A 12 39.76 -17.66 -20.22
C THR A 12 38.45 -18.41 -19.96
N THR A 13 38.40 -19.21 -18.90
CA THR A 13 37.14 -19.75 -18.36
C THR A 13 36.36 -18.61 -17.77
N ALA A 14 35.31 -18.15 -18.45
CA ALA A 14 34.30 -17.29 -17.87
C ALA A 14 33.54 -18.09 -16.81
N LEU A 15 33.85 -17.86 -15.54
CA LEU A 15 33.01 -18.28 -14.42
C LEU A 15 31.73 -17.42 -14.49
N SER A 16 30.67 -18.02 -15.04
CA SER A 16 29.32 -17.51 -14.83
C SER A 16 29.02 -17.63 -13.34
N THR A 17 29.13 -16.53 -12.58
CA THR A 17 28.58 -16.42 -11.24
C THR A 17 27.07 -16.41 -11.39
N GLY A 18 26.45 -17.60 -11.43
CA GLY A 18 25.02 -17.70 -11.15
C GLY A 18 24.78 -17.06 -9.79
N ALA A 19 23.96 -16.03 -9.72
CA ALA A 19 23.50 -15.51 -8.45
C ALA A 19 22.85 -16.67 -7.70
N LEU A 20 23.50 -17.17 -6.65
CA LEU A 20 22.92 -18.16 -5.75
C LEU A 20 21.77 -17.46 -5.05
N ALA A 21 20.55 -17.98 -5.21
CA ALA A 21 19.41 -17.52 -4.46
C ALA A 21 19.73 -17.60 -2.96
N GLN A 22 19.43 -16.56 -2.23
CA GLN A 22 19.79 -16.44 -0.82
C GLN A 22 18.97 -17.41 0.03
N GLU A 23 19.64 -18.31 0.79
CA GLU A 23 18.95 -19.05 1.84
C GLU A 23 18.46 -18.06 2.90
N ILE A 24 17.17 -18.20 3.29
CA ILE A 24 16.58 -17.33 4.31
C ILE A 24 16.74 -17.99 5.69
N ASN A 25 17.15 -17.20 6.69
CA ASN A 25 17.15 -17.59 8.10
C ASN A 25 15.94 -17.03 8.84
N GLU A 26 15.28 -16.03 8.24
CA GLU A 26 14.05 -15.39 8.68
C GLU A 26 13.29 -14.90 7.45
N PHE A 27 11.96 -14.77 7.56
CA PHE A 27 11.12 -14.16 6.53
C PHE A 27 10.51 -12.86 7.06
N ARG A 28 10.46 -11.81 6.25
CA ARG A 28 10.11 -10.47 6.69
C ARG A 28 8.94 -9.91 5.89
N ILE A 29 7.83 -9.64 6.58
CA ILE A 29 6.61 -9.06 6.00
C ILE A 29 6.57 -7.58 6.33
N GLY A 30 6.53 -6.73 5.32
CA GLY A 30 6.33 -5.29 5.43
C GLY A 30 4.87 -4.92 5.39
N ILE A 31 4.43 -4.08 6.32
CA ILE A 31 3.06 -3.60 6.43
C ILE A 31 3.07 -2.10 6.17
N LEU A 32 2.32 -1.65 5.15
CA LEU A 32 2.25 -0.21 4.80
C LEU A 32 1.82 0.64 5.99
N GLY A 33 2.38 1.85 6.07
CA GLY A 33 2.04 2.87 7.06
C GLY A 33 0.60 3.40 6.95
N GLY A 34 0.25 4.31 7.83
CA GLY A 34 -1.01 5.07 7.73
C GLY A 34 -2.16 4.60 8.60
N GLU A 35 -1.92 3.67 9.50
CA GLU A 35 -2.81 3.24 10.59
C GLU A 35 -1.97 3.02 11.86
N ASN A 36 -2.61 2.81 13.01
CA ASN A 36 -1.91 2.49 14.26
C ASN A 36 -0.98 1.28 14.07
N ALA A 37 0.30 1.43 14.42
CA ALA A 37 1.31 0.39 14.17
C ALA A 37 1.01 -0.92 14.92
N GLN A 38 0.48 -0.84 16.16
CA GLN A 38 0.16 -2.03 16.95
C GLN A 38 -1.02 -2.80 16.35
N ASP A 39 -2.05 -2.09 15.89
CA ASP A 39 -3.23 -2.71 15.28
C ASP A 39 -2.86 -3.39 13.95
N ARG A 40 -2.00 -2.75 13.15
CA ARG A 40 -1.44 -3.37 11.94
C ARG A 40 -0.64 -4.63 12.25
N MET A 41 0.24 -4.59 13.25
CA MET A 41 1.01 -5.76 13.68
C MET A 41 0.08 -6.90 14.13
N ASN A 42 -0.93 -6.60 14.94
CA ASN A 42 -1.91 -7.58 15.41
C ASN A 42 -2.69 -8.23 14.25
N SER A 43 -3.12 -7.43 13.26
CA SER A 43 -3.86 -7.92 12.09
C SER A 43 -3.07 -8.86 11.20
N TYR A 44 -1.74 -8.76 11.19
CA TYR A 44 -0.86 -9.61 10.37
C TYR A 44 -0.25 -10.77 11.15
N GLN A 45 -0.51 -10.89 12.46
CA GLN A 45 0.14 -11.92 13.27
C GLN A 45 -0.21 -13.33 12.81
N CYS A 46 -1.48 -13.61 12.49
CA CYS A 46 -1.88 -14.92 12.00
C CYS A 46 -1.17 -15.30 10.68
N LEU A 47 -1.03 -14.35 9.74
CA LEU A 47 -0.27 -14.58 8.51
C LEU A 47 1.21 -14.88 8.81
N ALA A 48 1.81 -14.20 9.79
CA ALA A 48 3.18 -14.46 10.21
C ALA A 48 3.34 -15.87 10.80
N ASP A 49 2.36 -16.33 11.58
CA ASP A 49 2.37 -17.66 12.17
C ASP A 49 2.25 -18.76 11.09
N TYR A 50 1.32 -18.62 10.13
CA TYR A 50 1.20 -19.52 8.98
C TYR A 50 2.47 -19.51 8.11
N THR A 51 3.09 -18.34 7.91
CA THR A 51 4.34 -18.22 7.15
C THR A 51 5.49 -18.94 7.86
N THR A 52 5.59 -18.78 9.17
CA THR A 52 6.60 -19.48 10.01
C THR A 52 6.46 -20.99 9.89
N GLU A 53 5.22 -21.52 9.99
CA GLU A 53 4.94 -22.94 9.82
C GLU A 53 5.32 -23.44 8.41
N ALA A 54 4.90 -22.72 7.37
CA ALA A 54 5.13 -23.11 5.98
C ALA A 54 6.58 -23.10 5.55
N LEU A 55 7.36 -22.13 6.02
CA LEU A 55 8.77 -21.95 5.64
C LEU A 55 9.75 -22.61 6.60
N GLY A 56 9.34 -22.90 7.85
CA GLY A 56 10.21 -23.46 8.88
C GLY A 56 11.27 -22.47 9.42
N VAL A 57 11.08 -21.17 9.20
CA VAL A 57 11.93 -20.08 9.71
C VAL A 57 11.08 -19.03 10.41
N GLU A 58 11.69 -18.26 11.32
CA GLU A 58 10.97 -17.17 12.01
C GLU A 58 10.44 -16.14 11.01
N THR A 59 9.19 -15.74 11.17
CA THR A 59 8.59 -14.63 10.40
C THR A 59 8.50 -13.38 11.25
N LYS A 60 9.04 -12.27 10.75
CA LYS A 60 9.02 -10.97 11.42
C LYS A 60 8.14 -9.98 10.67
N LEU A 61 7.33 -9.23 11.42
CA LEU A 61 6.50 -8.15 10.92
C LEU A 61 7.23 -6.81 11.06
N PHE A 62 7.21 -6.02 10.01
CA PHE A 62 7.78 -4.67 9.97
C PHE A 62 6.70 -3.68 9.59
N ALA A 63 6.38 -2.75 10.49
CA ALA A 63 5.40 -1.69 10.29
C ALA A 63 6.08 -0.31 10.33
N PRO A 64 6.83 0.09 9.29
CA PRO A 64 7.43 1.42 9.21
C PRO A 64 6.39 2.54 9.39
N ALA A 65 6.85 3.73 9.71
CA ALA A 65 5.98 4.88 9.94
C ALA A 65 5.23 5.31 8.66
N ASP A 66 5.83 5.13 7.50
CA ASP A 66 5.32 5.55 6.20
C ASP A 66 5.50 4.48 5.10
N TYR A 67 4.91 4.74 3.94
CA TYR A 67 5.00 3.86 2.77
C TYR A 67 6.43 3.75 2.23
N ASN A 68 7.21 4.84 2.30
CA ASN A 68 8.58 4.83 1.82
C ASN A 68 9.46 3.85 2.61
N GLY A 69 9.22 3.68 3.92
CA GLY A 69 9.90 2.69 4.74
C GLY A 69 9.73 1.26 4.23
N VAL A 70 8.53 0.88 3.74
CA VAL A 70 8.29 -0.43 3.11
C VAL A 70 8.97 -0.52 1.75
N ILE A 71 8.86 0.52 0.92
CA ILE A 71 9.51 0.58 -0.41
C ILE A 71 11.03 0.38 -0.26
N GLN A 72 11.67 1.16 0.62
CA GLN A 72 13.12 1.05 0.85
C GLN A 72 13.49 -0.28 1.52
N GLY A 73 12.64 -0.84 2.36
CA GLY A 73 12.81 -2.16 2.95
C GLY A 73 12.86 -3.27 1.90
N LEU A 74 11.97 -3.24 0.91
CA LEU A 74 11.95 -4.16 -0.23
C LEU A 74 13.20 -4.00 -1.11
N LEU A 75 13.54 -2.76 -1.50
CA LEU A 75 14.71 -2.44 -2.32
C LEU A 75 16.02 -2.83 -1.62
N GLY A 76 16.13 -2.54 -0.34
CA GLY A 76 17.31 -2.84 0.47
C GLY A 76 17.41 -4.28 0.96
N GLY A 77 16.43 -5.14 0.67
CA GLY A 77 16.42 -6.54 1.10
C GLY A 77 16.14 -6.75 2.59
N ASN A 78 15.52 -5.78 3.25
CA ASN A 78 15.10 -5.84 4.66
C ASN A 78 13.63 -6.26 4.83
N ILE A 79 12.87 -6.32 3.74
CA ILE A 79 11.51 -6.83 3.65
C ILE A 79 11.47 -7.81 2.48
N ASP A 80 10.82 -8.95 2.67
CA ASP A 80 10.75 -10.03 1.70
C ASP A 80 9.40 -10.09 0.98
N MET A 81 8.32 -9.68 1.66
CA MET A 81 6.96 -9.63 1.15
C MET A 81 6.24 -8.38 1.66
N ALA A 82 5.40 -7.77 0.82
CA ALA A 82 4.45 -6.73 1.24
C ALA A 82 3.22 -6.71 0.33
N TRP A 83 2.08 -6.24 0.86
CA TRP A 83 0.97 -5.78 0.03
C TRP A 83 1.14 -4.29 -0.21
N LEU A 84 1.21 -3.91 -1.48
CA LEU A 84 1.42 -2.52 -1.91
C LEU A 84 0.16 -1.97 -2.60
N GLY A 85 -0.13 -0.69 -2.41
CA GLY A 85 -0.99 0.00 -3.35
C GLY A 85 -0.28 0.17 -4.71
N ALA A 86 -1.04 0.38 -5.79
CA ALA A 86 -0.47 0.50 -7.14
C ALA A 86 0.60 1.60 -7.25
N SER A 87 0.42 2.73 -6.55
CA SER A 87 1.40 3.83 -6.51
C SER A 87 2.72 3.40 -5.86
N ALA A 88 2.65 2.74 -4.68
CA ALA A 88 3.83 2.25 -3.98
C ALA A 88 4.56 1.16 -4.78
N TYR A 89 3.80 0.27 -5.45
CA TYR A 89 4.38 -0.71 -6.38
C TYR A 89 5.10 -0.02 -7.54
N ALA A 90 4.46 0.96 -8.19
CA ALA A 90 5.09 1.72 -9.26
C ALA A 90 6.35 2.46 -8.80
N ALA A 91 6.33 3.05 -7.60
CA ALA A 91 7.49 3.72 -7.02
C ALA A 91 8.64 2.74 -6.73
N THR A 92 8.35 1.50 -6.31
CA THR A 92 9.35 0.43 -6.15
C THR A 92 9.92 0.02 -7.49
N PHE A 93 9.05 -0.27 -8.47
CA PHE A 93 9.43 -0.73 -9.81
C PHE A 93 10.27 0.29 -10.58
N LEU A 94 9.97 1.59 -10.48
CA LEU A 94 10.71 2.66 -11.14
C LEU A 94 12.12 2.86 -10.55
N GLN A 95 12.33 2.49 -9.28
CA GLN A 95 13.67 2.53 -8.66
C GLN A 95 14.49 1.30 -9.03
N ASP A 96 13.88 0.12 -9.00
CA ASP A 96 14.49 -1.14 -9.44
C ASP A 96 13.41 -2.11 -9.92
N SER A 97 13.32 -2.33 -11.23
CA SER A 97 12.37 -3.25 -11.86
C SER A 97 12.60 -4.72 -11.53
N ASP A 98 13.77 -5.05 -10.99
CA ASP A 98 14.17 -6.41 -10.61
C ASP A 98 14.09 -6.67 -9.10
N ALA A 99 13.73 -5.66 -8.29
CA ALA A 99 13.65 -5.81 -6.84
C ALA A 99 12.54 -6.78 -6.41
N VAL A 100 11.35 -6.64 -6.99
CA VAL A 100 10.15 -7.41 -6.60
C VAL A 100 9.39 -7.95 -7.80
N GLU A 101 8.63 -9.02 -7.57
CA GLU A 101 7.61 -9.51 -8.51
C GLU A 101 6.22 -9.42 -7.88
N PRO A 102 5.21 -8.93 -8.61
CA PRO A 102 3.82 -9.01 -8.19
C PRO A 102 3.31 -10.44 -8.37
N VAL A 103 2.73 -11.02 -7.33
CA VAL A 103 2.29 -12.43 -7.36
C VAL A 103 0.78 -12.59 -7.26
N LEU A 104 0.10 -11.74 -6.49
CA LEU A 104 -1.34 -11.83 -6.23
C LEU A 104 -1.94 -10.42 -6.12
N ILE A 105 -3.26 -10.33 -6.29
CA ILE A 105 -4.07 -9.16 -5.90
C ILE A 105 -5.19 -9.61 -4.97
N LYS A 106 -5.67 -8.70 -4.13
CA LYS A 106 -6.83 -8.94 -3.28
C LYS A 106 -8.10 -9.04 -4.12
N VAL A 107 -8.97 -9.97 -3.76
CA VAL A 107 -10.36 -10.06 -4.24
C VAL A 107 -11.28 -9.78 -3.06
N ASN A 108 -12.22 -8.85 -3.21
CA ASN A 108 -13.22 -8.57 -2.18
C ASN A 108 -14.22 -9.74 -2.06
N VAL A 109 -14.94 -9.81 -0.94
CA VAL A 109 -15.91 -10.90 -0.67
C VAL A 109 -17.00 -11.00 -1.74
N ASP A 110 -17.36 -9.89 -2.37
CA ASP A 110 -18.33 -9.83 -3.49
C ASP A 110 -17.72 -10.22 -4.86
N GLY A 111 -16.44 -10.59 -4.91
CA GLY A 111 -15.70 -10.92 -6.13
C GLY A 111 -15.13 -9.72 -6.89
N SER A 112 -15.34 -8.49 -6.42
CA SER A 112 -14.74 -7.30 -7.05
C SER A 112 -13.23 -7.23 -6.77
N VAL A 113 -12.50 -6.60 -7.70
CA VAL A 113 -11.03 -6.44 -7.63
C VAL A 113 -10.66 -4.96 -7.62
N GLY A 114 -11.41 -4.15 -6.89
CA GLY A 114 -11.17 -2.72 -6.85
C GLY A 114 -11.79 -2.04 -5.65
N TYR A 115 -11.40 -0.80 -5.44
CA TYR A 115 -11.83 0.07 -4.35
C TYR A 115 -11.89 1.53 -4.82
N HIS A 116 -12.15 2.47 -3.91
CA HIS A 116 -12.28 3.89 -4.23
C HIS A 116 -11.47 4.76 -3.27
N SER A 117 -11.05 5.91 -3.77
CA SER A 117 -10.71 7.05 -2.93
C SER A 117 -12.01 7.78 -2.58
N ILE A 118 -12.19 8.07 -1.30
CA ILE A 118 -13.39 8.72 -0.76
C ILE A 118 -12.99 10.05 -0.17
N GLY A 119 -13.53 11.13 -0.72
CA GLY A 119 -13.44 12.47 -0.15
C GLY A 119 -14.53 12.68 0.90
N PHE A 120 -14.18 13.24 2.05
CA PHE A 120 -15.10 13.41 3.17
C PHE A 120 -14.78 14.67 3.98
N ALA A 121 -15.78 15.17 4.69
CA ALA A 121 -15.71 16.32 5.59
C ALA A 121 -16.67 16.11 6.78
N ARG A 122 -16.59 16.97 7.81
CA ARG A 122 -17.57 16.97 8.88
C ARG A 122 -18.88 17.64 8.44
N LYS A 123 -20.02 17.13 8.91
CA LYS A 123 -21.35 17.71 8.62
C LYS A 123 -21.50 19.13 9.18
N ASP A 124 -20.97 19.38 10.37
CA ASP A 124 -21.07 20.69 11.04
C ASP A 124 -20.22 21.79 10.40
N SER A 125 -19.30 21.43 9.48
CA SER A 125 -18.50 22.37 8.69
C SER A 125 -19.31 23.11 7.62
N GLY A 126 -20.50 22.59 7.26
CA GLY A 126 -21.30 23.10 6.16
C GLY A 126 -20.77 22.70 4.76
N ILE A 127 -19.69 21.93 4.68
CA ILE A 127 -19.14 21.38 3.44
C ILE A 127 -19.98 20.16 3.05
N THR A 128 -20.58 20.17 1.86
CA THR A 128 -21.46 19.10 1.37
C THR A 128 -20.98 18.50 0.05
N SER A 129 -20.03 19.15 -0.59
CA SER A 129 -19.49 18.75 -1.89
C SER A 129 -18.03 19.19 -2.02
N LEU A 130 -17.37 18.70 -3.06
CA LEU A 130 -16.02 19.14 -3.40
C LEU A 130 -15.97 20.63 -3.75
N ASP A 131 -17.07 21.21 -4.23
CA ASP A 131 -17.15 22.64 -4.58
C ASP A 131 -17.01 23.54 -3.35
N ASP A 132 -17.49 23.09 -2.20
CA ASP A 132 -17.41 23.83 -0.93
C ASP A 132 -15.99 23.81 -0.34
N MET A 133 -15.09 23.01 -0.91
CA MET A 133 -13.68 22.92 -0.48
C MET A 133 -12.79 24.03 -1.04
N GLU A 134 -13.29 24.90 -1.92
CA GLU A 134 -12.51 26.05 -2.42
C GLU A 134 -12.04 26.93 -1.26
N GLY A 135 -10.74 27.19 -1.20
CA GLY A 135 -10.13 28.00 -0.15
C GLY A 135 -10.10 27.35 1.24
N LYS A 136 -10.31 26.04 1.34
CA LYS A 136 -10.26 25.26 2.59
C LYS A 136 -8.94 24.50 2.74
N VAL A 137 -8.72 23.92 3.91
CA VAL A 137 -7.58 23.04 4.20
C VAL A 137 -7.93 21.61 3.83
N PHE A 138 -7.17 20.98 2.93
CA PHE A 138 -7.43 19.63 2.45
C PHE A 138 -6.29 18.66 2.81
N GLY A 139 -6.67 17.47 3.30
CA GLY A 139 -5.74 16.42 3.69
C GLY A 139 -5.59 15.31 2.66
N PHE A 140 -4.37 15.04 2.26
CA PHE A 140 -3.96 13.80 1.61
C PHE A 140 -3.32 12.86 2.64
N GLY A 141 -3.29 11.55 2.35
CA GLY A 141 -2.63 10.55 3.19
C GLY A 141 -1.11 10.58 3.03
N ASP A 142 -0.54 9.46 2.56
CA ASP A 142 0.90 9.33 2.24
C ASP A 142 1.15 9.67 0.76
N PRO A 143 2.25 10.36 0.41
CA PRO A 143 2.61 10.67 -0.99
C PRO A 143 2.71 9.45 -1.92
N ASN A 144 3.01 8.26 -1.38
CA ASN A 144 3.07 7.01 -2.14
C ASN A 144 1.74 6.22 -2.11
N SER A 145 0.68 6.78 -1.50
CA SER A 145 -0.63 6.13 -1.48
C SER A 145 -1.39 6.36 -2.78
N THR A 146 -1.98 5.30 -3.33
CA THR A 146 -2.80 5.38 -4.55
C THR A 146 -4.08 6.17 -4.30
N SER A 147 -4.88 5.78 -3.32
CA SER A 147 -6.16 6.43 -2.99
C SER A 147 -6.01 7.63 -2.06
N GLY A 148 -4.94 7.65 -1.25
CA GLY A 148 -4.68 8.77 -0.33
C GLY A 148 -4.00 9.96 -1.01
N TYR A 149 -3.47 9.80 -2.23
CA TYR A 149 -2.81 10.91 -2.94
C TYR A 149 -2.87 10.81 -4.46
N LEU A 150 -2.31 9.74 -5.09
CA LEU A 150 -2.11 9.73 -6.55
C LEU A 150 -3.41 9.94 -7.33
N ILE A 151 -4.44 9.15 -7.05
CA ILE A 151 -5.72 9.23 -7.77
C ILE A 151 -6.46 10.55 -7.50
N PRO A 152 -6.66 10.97 -6.23
CA PRO A 152 -7.33 12.26 -6.00
C PRO A 152 -6.54 13.44 -6.54
N SER A 153 -5.20 13.43 -6.56
CA SER A 153 -4.40 14.51 -7.15
C SER A 153 -4.55 14.64 -8.67
N ILE A 154 -5.03 13.59 -9.33
CA ILE A 154 -5.30 13.58 -10.78
C ILE A 154 -6.79 13.82 -11.07
N GLU A 155 -7.70 13.12 -10.38
CA GLU A 155 -9.13 13.16 -10.69
C GLU A 155 -9.83 14.43 -10.17
N ILE A 156 -9.43 14.97 -9.01
CA ILE A 156 -10.00 16.24 -8.51
C ILE A 156 -9.73 17.40 -9.47
N PRO A 157 -8.50 17.62 -10.00
CA PRO A 157 -8.26 18.60 -11.05
C PRO A 157 -9.13 18.40 -12.30
N GLN A 158 -9.33 17.15 -12.73
CA GLN A 158 -10.18 16.85 -13.90
C GLN A 158 -11.65 17.22 -13.63
N TYR A 159 -12.16 16.92 -12.45
CA TYR A 159 -13.50 17.29 -12.01
C TYR A 159 -13.68 18.81 -11.92
N LYS A 160 -12.66 19.55 -11.48
CA LYS A 160 -12.66 20.99 -11.26
C LYS A 160 -12.04 21.79 -12.41
N ASN A 161 -12.04 21.27 -13.64
CA ASN A 161 -11.53 21.97 -14.85
C ASN A 161 -10.06 22.38 -14.77
N GLY A 162 -9.20 21.55 -14.20
CA GLY A 162 -7.76 21.74 -14.22
C GLY A 162 -7.22 22.64 -13.10
N VAL A 163 -7.91 22.72 -11.97
CA VAL A 163 -7.37 23.43 -10.78
C VAL A 163 -6.08 22.78 -10.28
N THR A 164 -5.23 23.55 -9.63
CA THR A 164 -4.00 23.03 -9.01
C THR A 164 -4.30 22.44 -7.63
N MET A 165 -3.63 21.31 -7.31
CA MET A 165 -3.68 20.65 -6.01
C MET A 165 -2.59 21.14 -5.04
N GLU A 166 -1.88 22.19 -5.39
CA GLU A 166 -0.91 22.83 -4.50
C GLU A 166 -1.61 23.79 -3.53
N SER A 167 -1.00 24.01 -2.35
CA SER A 167 -1.45 25.02 -1.39
C SER A 167 -1.48 26.42 -2.04
N GLY A 168 -2.57 27.14 -1.79
CA GLY A 168 -2.82 28.43 -2.44
C GLY A 168 -3.39 28.37 -3.85
N GLY A 169 -3.68 27.13 -4.33
CA GLY A 169 -4.44 26.87 -5.56
C GLY A 169 -5.95 26.81 -5.28
N TYR A 170 -6.57 25.67 -5.62
CA TYR A 170 -7.97 25.43 -5.32
C TYR A 170 -8.21 25.36 -3.79
N PHE A 171 -7.35 24.64 -3.09
CA PHE A 171 -7.31 24.61 -1.64
C PHE A 171 -6.42 25.73 -1.10
N ALA A 172 -6.81 26.37 0.01
CA ALA A 172 -5.93 27.33 0.67
C ALA A 172 -4.64 26.66 1.16
N GLU A 173 -4.77 25.46 1.70
CA GLU A 173 -3.65 24.65 2.17
C GLU A 173 -3.89 23.19 1.86
N VAL A 174 -2.82 22.48 1.47
CA VAL A 174 -2.78 21.02 1.30
C VAL A 174 -1.82 20.44 2.32
N ARG A 175 -2.27 19.43 3.06
CA ARG A 175 -1.47 18.73 4.07
C ARG A 175 -1.36 17.25 3.75
N PHE A 176 -0.17 16.70 3.89
CA PHE A 176 0.02 15.25 3.99
C PHE A 176 -0.07 14.85 5.46
N THR A 177 -1.09 14.08 5.80
CA THR A 177 -1.38 13.66 7.18
C THR A 177 -0.56 12.45 7.63
N GLY A 178 0.11 11.78 6.67
CA GLY A 178 0.92 10.59 6.90
C GLY A 178 0.20 9.28 6.62
N GLY A 179 -1.14 9.26 6.53
CA GLY A 179 -1.88 8.05 6.22
C GLY A 179 -3.39 8.19 6.30
N HIS A 180 -4.07 7.08 6.10
CA HIS A 180 -5.54 7.05 6.02
C HIS A 180 -6.23 7.36 7.35
N GLU A 181 -5.79 6.71 8.43
CA GLU A 181 -6.33 6.93 9.78
C GLU A 181 -6.05 8.35 10.25
N GLN A 182 -4.82 8.84 10.03
CA GLN A 182 -4.44 10.21 10.39
C GLN A 182 -5.28 11.25 9.67
N THR A 183 -5.63 11.01 8.38
CA THR A 183 -6.55 11.89 7.65
C THR A 183 -7.94 11.89 8.28
N ILE A 184 -8.46 10.70 8.63
CA ILE A 184 -9.79 10.57 9.25
C ILE A 184 -9.81 11.30 10.59
N VAL A 185 -8.82 11.07 11.43
CA VAL A 185 -8.70 11.71 12.75
C VAL A 185 -8.56 13.24 12.62
N ALA A 186 -7.73 13.72 11.68
CA ALA A 186 -7.54 15.15 11.46
C ALA A 186 -8.82 15.87 10.99
N VAL A 187 -9.62 15.22 10.11
CA VAL A 187 -10.93 15.76 9.72
C VAL A 187 -11.90 15.71 10.90
N ASN A 188 -11.98 14.59 11.62
CA ASN A 188 -12.87 14.43 12.76
C ASN A 188 -12.61 15.47 13.86
N ASN A 189 -11.35 15.78 14.13
CA ASN A 189 -10.95 16.78 15.10
C ASN A 189 -11.13 18.23 14.60
N GLY A 190 -11.31 18.44 13.29
CA GLY A 190 -11.36 19.77 12.69
C GLY A 190 -9.98 20.42 12.49
N ASP A 191 -8.91 19.62 12.49
CA ASP A 191 -7.55 20.10 12.21
C ASP A 191 -7.37 20.43 10.72
N ILE A 192 -8.20 19.83 9.88
CA ILE A 192 -8.38 20.08 8.44
C ILE A 192 -9.88 20.04 8.08
N ASP A 193 -10.27 20.77 7.05
CA ASP A 193 -11.69 20.93 6.67
C ASP A 193 -12.25 19.69 5.94
N GLY A 194 -11.41 18.98 5.18
CA GLY A 194 -11.76 17.76 4.50
C GLY A 194 -10.51 17.00 4.05
N GLY A 195 -10.69 15.77 3.59
CA GLY A 195 -9.58 14.94 3.16
C GLY A 195 -10.03 13.71 2.40
N VAL A 196 -9.07 12.87 2.00
CA VAL A 196 -9.33 11.62 1.29
C VAL A 196 -8.82 10.41 2.04
N THR A 197 -9.56 9.31 1.91
CA THR A 197 -9.18 8.00 2.40
C THR A 197 -9.66 6.92 1.43
N TRP A 198 -9.65 5.64 1.81
CA TRP A 198 -10.11 4.56 0.95
C TRP A 198 -11.27 3.77 1.57
N ALA A 199 -12.13 3.26 0.70
CA ALA A 199 -13.14 2.28 1.03
C ALA A 199 -13.50 1.44 -0.22
N ASP A 200 -14.09 0.25 0.00
CA ASP A 200 -14.66 -0.56 -1.07
C ASP A 200 -15.91 0.09 -1.70
N ALA A 201 -16.51 1.07 -1.02
CA ALA A 201 -17.74 1.75 -1.38
C ALA A 201 -18.94 0.79 -1.58
N GLN A 202 -18.92 -0.34 -0.88
CA GLN A 202 -20.01 -1.31 -0.78
C GLN A 202 -20.73 -1.12 0.57
N GLY A 203 -22.03 -1.44 0.63
CA GLY A 203 -22.83 -1.22 1.85
C GLY A 203 -23.22 0.24 2.06
N ASN A 204 -23.36 0.65 3.31
CA ASN A 204 -23.87 1.98 3.68
C ASN A 204 -22.75 2.92 4.09
N TRP A 205 -22.90 4.19 3.73
CA TRP A 205 -22.01 5.27 4.19
C TRP A 205 -21.96 5.39 5.71
N GLU A 206 -23.11 5.28 6.38
CA GLU A 206 -23.28 5.40 7.82
C GLU A 206 -22.49 4.36 8.63
N ASP A 207 -22.18 3.22 7.99
CA ASP A 207 -21.37 2.15 8.58
C ASP A 207 -19.87 2.28 8.24
N GLY A 208 -19.47 3.27 7.45
CA GLY A 208 -18.12 3.41 6.89
C GLY A 208 -17.86 2.43 5.74
N TYR A 209 -18.93 1.96 5.07
CA TYR A 209 -18.94 0.91 4.06
C TYR A 209 -18.66 -0.49 4.64
N ASN A 210 -18.44 -1.50 3.80
CA ASN A 210 -18.15 -2.86 4.26
C ASN A 210 -16.67 -3.05 4.59
N SER A 211 -15.77 -2.37 3.87
CA SER A 211 -14.31 -2.48 4.03
C SER A 211 -13.62 -1.16 3.69
N GLY A 212 -12.53 -0.89 4.38
CA GLY A 212 -11.72 0.30 4.13
C GLY A 212 -11.26 0.98 5.41
N ALA A 213 -10.56 2.11 5.24
CA ALA A 213 -10.07 2.86 6.38
C ALA A 213 -11.22 3.51 7.19
N LEU A 214 -12.32 3.91 6.52
CA LEU A 214 -13.50 4.43 7.22
C LEU A 214 -14.12 3.35 8.11
N ARG A 215 -14.32 2.13 7.58
CA ARG A 215 -14.84 1.00 8.36
C ARG A 215 -13.97 0.70 9.57
N LYS A 216 -12.67 0.60 9.38
CA LYS A 216 -11.71 0.37 10.47
C LYS A 216 -11.77 1.47 11.53
N ALA A 217 -11.89 2.75 11.11
CA ALA A 217 -11.99 3.87 12.05
C ALA A 217 -13.30 3.84 12.84
N VAL A 218 -14.42 3.41 12.23
CA VAL A 218 -15.70 3.18 12.94
C VAL A 218 -15.55 2.06 13.96
N ASP A 219 -14.99 0.92 13.56
CA ASP A 219 -14.80 -0.24 14.45
C ASP A 219 -13.88 0.06 15.63
N ALA A 220 -12.88 0.94 15.42
CA ALA A 220 -11.98 1.45 16.47
C ALA A 220 -12.59 2.58 17.32
N GLY A 221 -13.79 3.08 17.00
CA GLY A 221 -14.44 4.19 17.70
C GLY A 221 -13.75 5.54 17.49
N LEU A 222 -13.00 5.70 16.42
CA LEU A 222 -12.26 6.94 16.09
C LEU A 222 -13.13 7.96 15.37
N VAL A 223 -14.24 7.54 14.77
CA VAL A 223 -15.15 8.41 14.00
C VAL A 223 -16.59 7.92 14.11
N ASP A 224 -17.53 8.86 14.18
CA ASP A 224 -18.96 8.61 13.98
C ASP A 224 -19.34 9.08 12.57
N MET A 225 -19.72 8.17 11.70
CA MET A 225 -20.09 8.47 10.32
C MET A 225 -21.37 9.31 10.22
N ASN A 226 -22.19 9.35 11.30
CA ASN A 226 -23.33 10.26 11.36
C ASN A 226 -22.92 11.73 11.41
N GLU A 227 -21.70 12.02 11.86
CA GLU A 227 -21.11 13.37 11.90
C GLU A 227 -20.30 13.69 10.63
N MET A 228 -20.19 12.75 9.69
CA MET A 228 -19.42 12.88 8.46
C MET A 228 -20.31 12.96 7.23
N VAL A 229 -19.78 13.58 6.18
CA VAL A 229 -20.41 13.66 4.85
C VAL A 229 -19.40 13.27 3.78
N GLN A 230 -19.84 12.44 2.82
CA GLN A 230 -19.07 12.17 1.61
C GLN A 230 -19.19 13.34 0.65
N ILE A 231 -18.06 13.93 0.26
CA ILE A 231 -18.00 15.08 -0.66
C ILE A 231 -17.49 14.71 -2.04
N TRP A 232 -16.85 13.54 -2.18
CA TRP A 232 -16.31 13.06 -3.46
C TRP A 232 -16.05 11.55 -3.41
N LYS A 233 -16.04 10.92 -4.58
CA LYS A 233 -15.64 9.53 -4.79
C LYS A 233 -14.94 9.39 -6.14
N SER A 234 -13.78 8.72 -6.16
CA SER A 234 -13.05 8.42 -7.38
C SER A 234 -13.78 7.40 -8.27
N LYS A 235 -13.33 7.25 -9.50
CA LYS A 235 -13.54 6.03 -10.26
C LYS A 235 -12.98 4.83 -9.51
N VAL A 236 -13.33 3.61 -9.96
CA VAL A 236 -12.77 2.39 -9.37
C VAL A 236 -11.25 2.37 -9.57
N ILE A 237 -10.55 2.07 -8.50
CA ILE A 237 -9.10 1.90 -8.44
C ILE A 237 -8.83 0.39 -8.39
N PRO A 238 -8.06 -0.19 -9.31
CA PRO A 238 -7.65 -1.58 -9.21
C PRO A 238 -6.86 -1.84 -7.92
N GLU A 239 -7.07 -3.00 -7.31
CA GLU A 239 -6.27 -3.41 -6.15
C GLU A 239 -4.79 -3.44 -6.48
N GLY A 240 -3.96 -3.09 -5.50
CA GLY A 240 -2.52 -3.19 -5.63
C GLY A 240 -2.01 -4.61 -5.33
N PRO A 241 -0.82 -4.96 -5.82
CA PRO A 241 -0.30 -6.31 -5.71
C PRO A 241 0.27 -6.65 -4.33
N ILE A 242 0.18 -7.93 -3.98
CA ILE A 242 1.13 -8.55 -3.06
C ILE A 242 2.39 -8.82 -3.86
N VAL A 243 3.53 -8.37 -3.33
CA VAL A 243 4.84 -8.52 -3.96
C VAL A 243 5.75 -9.37 -3.11
N LEU A 244 6.61 -10.15 -3.79
CA LEU A 244 7.72 -10.89 -3.20
C LEU A 244 9.03 -10.38 -3.77
N ARG A 245 10.07 -10.32 -2.96
CA ARG A 245 11.41 -9.94 -3.40
C ARG A 245 11.97 -11.01 -4.36
N LYS A 246 12.38 -10.62 -5.57
CA LYS A 246 12.90 -11.54 -6.60
C LYS A 246 14.17 -12.29 -6.18
N ALA A 247 14.98 -11.73 -5.28
CA ALA A 247 16.18 -12.35 -4.75
C ALA A 247 15.93 -13.59 -3.87
N LEU A 248 14.69 -13.80 -3.40
CA LEU A 248 14.30 -15.02 -2.69
C LEU A 248 14.41 -16.25 -3.60
N GLN A 249 14.67 -17.43 -3.02
CA GLN A 249 14.61 -18.69 -3.73
C GLN A 249 13.24 -18.91 -4.35
N LYS A 250 13.21 -19.52 -5.53
CA LYS A 250 11.96 -19.72 -6.28
C LYS A 250 10.93 -20.53 -5.49
N ASP A 251 11.37 -21.59 -4.80
CA ASP A 251 10.52 -22.44 -3.98
C ASP A 251 9.90 -21.68 -2.78
N VAL A 252 10.63 -20.74 -2.18
CA VAL A 252 10.11 -19.85 -1.13
C VAL A 252 9.00 -18.96 -1.70
N ARG A 253 9.22 -18.35 -2.88
CA ARG A 253 8.22 -17.50 -3.53
C ARG A 253 6.96 -18.28 -3.92
N GLU A 254 7.14 -19.50 -4.49
CA GLU A 254 6.02 -20.38 -4.84
C GLU A 254 5.22 -20.82 -3.60
N LYS A 255 5.89 -21.21 -2.51
CA LYS A 255 5.24 -21.55 -1.25
C LYS A 255 4.44 -20.39 -0.67
N MET A 256 5.04 -19.19 -0.65
CA MET A 256 4.35 -18.01 -0.12
C MET A 256 3.16 -17.61 -0.98
N THR A 257 3.28 -17.67 -2.31
CA THR A 257 2.16 -17.41 -3.21
C THR A 257 1.01 -18.37 -2.95
N ALA A 258 1.29 -19.69 -2.87
CA ALA A 258 0.27 -20.70 -2.62
C ALA A 258 -0.37 -20.57 -1.22
N LEU A 259 0.43 -20.21 -0.19
CA LEU A 259 -0.07 -19.97 1.16
C LEU A 259 -1.09 -18.83 1.17
N VAL A 260 -0.73 -17.68 0.60
CA VAL A 260 -1.61 -16.49 0.62
C VAL A 260 -2.84 -16.71 -0.26
N GLU A 261 -2.70 -17.36 -1.41
CA GLU A 261 -3.81 -17.70 -2.30
C GLU A 261 -4.83 -18.63 -1.62
N GLY A 262 -4.37 -19.61 -0.84
CA GLY A 262 -5.22 -20.56 -0.13
C GLY A 262 -5.70 -20.11 1.25
N LEU A 263 -5.24 -18.94 1.75
CA LEU A 263 -5.47 -18.53 3.14
C LEU A 263 -6.95 -18.37 3.48
N TYR A 264 -7.73 -17.77 2.57
CA TYR A 264 -9.17 -17.57 2.80
C TYR A 264 -9.95 -18.86 2.93
N GLU A 265 -9.59 -19.91 2.18
CA GLU A 265 -10.22 -21.23 2.29
C GLU A 265 -9.78 -21.96 3.55
N ALA A 266 -8.54 -21.79 3.98
CA ALA A 266 -7.97 -22.42 5.16
C ALA A 266 -8.42 -21.75 6.46
N ASP A 267 -8.40 -20.43 6.50
CA ASP A 267 -8.75 -19.60 7.67
C ASP A 267 -9.33 -18.25 7.22
N PRO A 268 -10.66 -18.18 7.02
CA PRO A 268 -11.32 -16.94 6.60
C PRO A 268 -11.18 -15.77 7.59
N VAL A 269 -10.91 -16.06 8.86
CA VAL A 269 -10.75 -15.04 9.91
C VAL A 269 -9.36 -14.41 9.78
N CYS A 270 -8.35 -15.22 9.47
CA CYS A 270 -7.00 -14.73 9.22
C CYS A 270 -6.91 -13.94 7.92
N ALA A 271 -7.56 -14.42 6.86
CA ALA A 271 -7.56 -13.79 5.54
C ALA A 271 -8.34 -12.48 5.49
#